data_bd8dda0ef3456e613144426565f081ca
#
_entry.id   bd8dda0ef3456e613144426565f081ca
#
_cell.length_a   1.000
_cell.length_b   1.000
_cell.length_c   1.000
_cell.angle_alpha   90.00
_cell.angle_beta   90.00
_cell.angle_gamma   90.00
#
_symmetry.space_group_name_H-M   'P 1'
#
loop_
_entity.id
_entity.type
_entity.pdbx_description
1 polymer ?
#
loop_
_entity_poly.entity_id
_entity_poly.type
_entity_poly.pdbx_seq_one_letter_code
_entity_poly.pdbx_strand_id
1 'polypeptide(L)'
;AESEYGFDIEHAYLSLEGSFLNEKLGFFLQADFADSYPLLDAWVSYAPWKQLKISAGQKQTFTNTRQMMMLDQGLAFGEHSLMDRTFSRTGRELGLFVESRLSLGKLGFDLGAAVTSGDGRNSFGSSSTDPDLGGLKYGGRVTVYPLGFFTSGNEMVFNDFIREKSPKLAIGAAYSYNVGASNMVGEGHNDFQMYDKEGAADYPDYRKLSADLLFKWNGFSLLAEYVNATANG
;
A
#
# COMPACT_ATOMS: atom_id res chain seq x y z
N ALA A 1 -2.90 -5.98 41.14
CA ALA A 1 -3.52 -5.81 39.82
C ALA A 1 -4.50 -6.97 39.65
N GLU A 2 -5.78 -6.71 39.51
CA GLU A 2 -6.78 -7.70 39.13
C GLU A 2 -6.54 -8.05 37.64
N SER A 3 -6.49 -9.35 37.36
CA SER A 3 -6.37 -9.82 35.97
C SER A 3 -7.75 -9.77 35.33
N GLU A 4 -7.92 -8.89 34.36
CA GLU A 4 -9.13 -8.88 33.53
C GLU A 4 -8.97 -9.93 32.42
N TYR A 5 -9.98 -10.77 32.27
CA TYR A 5 -10.08 -11.74 31.18
C TYR A 5 -11.27 -11.35 30.30
N GLY A 6 -11.07 -11.28 28.99
CA GLY A 6 -12.11 -10.92 28.04
C GLY A 6 -11.91 -11.65 26.71
N PHE A 7 -12.96 -11.67 25.89
CA PHE A 7 -12.87 -12.01 24.47
C PHE A 7 -12.89 -10.71 23.69
N ASP A 8 -12.07 -10.63 22.66
CA ASP A 8 -12.00 -9.49 21.74
C ASP A 8 -12.07 -9.96 20.29
N ILE A 9 -12.58 -9.10 19.42
CA ILE A 9 -12.58 -9.29 17.96
C ILE A 9 -11.66 -8.23 17.38
N GLU A 10 -10.46 -8.63 16.99
CA GLU A 10 -9.47 -7.70 16.45
C GLU A 10 -9.87 -7.18 15.07
N HIS A 11 -10.46 -8.04 14.22
CA HIS A 11 -10.90 -7.70 12.88
C HIS A 11 -12.21 -8.37 12.50
N ALA A 12 -13.08 -7.62 11.82
CA ALA A 12 -14.36 -8.11 11.29
C ALA A 12 -14.56 -7.61 9.85
N TYR A 13 -13.88 -8.27 8.91
CA TYR A 13 -13.85 -7.84 7.50
C TYR A 13 -15.10 -8.22 6.71
N LEU A 14 -15.60 -7.25 5.95
CA LEU A 14 -16.54 -7.47 4.85
C LEU A 14 -15.92 -6.90 3.57
N SER A 15 -15.86 -7.71 2.52
CA SER A 15 -15.40 -7.30 1.21
C SER A 15 -16.47 -7.53 0.15
N LEU A 16 -16.60 -6.60 -0.77
CA LEU A 16 -17.44 -6.69 -1.96
C LEU A 16 -16.62 -6.30 -3.18
N GLU A 17 -16.54 -7.20 -4.16
CA GLU A 17 -15.86 -6.96 -5.43
C GLU A 17 -16.73 -7.34 -6.61
N GLY A 18 -16.48 -6.72 -7.75
CA GLY A 18 -17.19 -7.06 -8.98
C GLY A 18 -16.53 -6.44 -10.20
N SER A 19 -16.93 -6.98 -11.35
CA SER A 19 -16.50 -6.46 -12.64
C SER A 19 -17.67 -6.46 -13.65
N PHE A 20 -17.61 -5.54 -14.62
CA PHE A 20 -18.61 -5.40 -15.70
C PHE A 20 -17.90 -5.11 -17.01
N LEU A 21 -18.68 -5.07 -18.11
CA LEU A 21 -18.20 -4.74 -19.46
C LEU A 21 -17.00 -5.61 -19.89
N ASN A 22 -17.16 -6.93 -19.76
CA ASN A 22 -16.11 -7.90 -20.04
C ASN A 22 -14.83 -7.63 -19.25
N GLU A 23 -14.99 -7.43 -17.92
CA GLU A 23 -13.91 -7.18 -16.96
C GLU A 23 -13.14 -5.86 -17.16
N LYS A 24 -13.65 -4.96 -18.01
CA LYS A 24 -13.01 -3.65 -18.21
C LYS A 24 -13.24 -2.67 -17.08
N LEU A 25 -14.39 -2.74 -16.43
CA LEU A 25 -14.68 -1.95 -15.24
C LEU A 25 -14.70 -2.86 -14.03
N GLY A 26 -14.04 -2.45 -12.98
CA GLY A 26 -13.99 -3.16 -11.70
C GLY A 26 -14.29 -2.23 -10.54
N PHE A 27 -14.71 -2.81 -9.43
CA PHE A 27 -14.81 -2.11 -8.15
C PHE A 27 -14.42 -3.05 -7.02
N PHE A 28 -13.99 -2.45 -5.93
CA PHE A 28 -13.71 -3.15 -4.68
C PHE A 28 -14.10 -2.24 -3.51
N LEU A 29 -14.77 -2.83 -2.54
CA LEU A 29 -15.10 -2.21 -1.26
C LEU A 29 -14.68 -3.17 -0.15
N GLN A 30 -13.98 -2.68 0.85
CA GLN A 30 -13.65 -3.44 2.06
C GLN A 30 -13.85 -2.57 3.29
N ALA A 31 -14.46 -3.16 4.31
CA ALA A 31 -14.63 -2.55 5.62
C ALA A 31 -14.21 -3.50 6.72
N ASP A 32 -13.67 -2.96 7.81
CA ASP A 32 -13.43 -3.65 9.08
C ASP A 32 -14.37 -3.08 10.14
N PHE A 33 -15.36 -3.85 10.55
CA PHE A 33 -16.34 -3.41 11.53
C PHE A 33 -15.84 -3.43 12.98
N ALA A 34 -14.64 -3.95 13.24
CA ALA A 34 -13.96 -3.83 14.52
C ALA A 34 -13.20 -2.52 14.68
N ASP A 35 -12.93 -1.80 13.57
CA ASP A 35 -12.23 -0.51 13.58
C ASP A 35 -13.24 0.65 13.77
N SER A 36 -12.82 1.69 14.49
CA SER A 36 -13.58 2.95 14.65
C SER A 36 -13.82 3.68 13.32
N TYR A 37 -12.95 3.49 12.35
CA TYR A 37 -13.06 3.99 10.98
C TYR A 37 -13.16 2.80 10.01
N PRO A 38 -14.33 2.23 9.82
CA PRO A 38 -14.45 0.91 9.20
C PRO A 38 -14.04 0.84 7.73
N LEU A 39 -14.08 1.92 6.97
CA LEU A 39 -13.75 1.88 5.56
C LEU A 39 -12.23 1.67 5.36
N LEU A 40 -11.86 0.54 4.74
CA LEU A 40 -10.49 0.22 4.35
C LEU A 40 -10.23 0.59 2.90
N ASP A 41 -10.96 -0.01 2.00
CA ASP A 41 -10.80 0.18 0.56
C ASP A 41 -12.14 0.53 -0.08
N ALA A 42 -12.14 1.52 -0.98
CA ALA A 42 -13.28 1.90 -1.81
C ALA A 42 -12.76 2.50 -3.11
N TRP A 43 -12.70 1.68 -4.15
CA TRP A 43 -12.17 2.13 -5.44
C TRP A 43 -12.89 1.51 -6.62
N VAL A 44 -12.82 2.22 -7.74
CA VAL A 44 -13.23 1.76 -9.05
C VAL A 44 -12.04 1.68 -9.98
N SER A 45 -12.08 0.81 -10.97
CA SER A 45 -11.01 0.67 -11.96
C SER A 45 -11.54 0.55 -13.37
N TYR A 46 -10.71 0.99 -14.32
CA TYR A 46 -10.92 0.82 -15.74
C TYR A 46 -9.67 0.18 -16.38
N ALA A 47 -9.86 -0.93 -17.07
CA ALA A 47 -8.83 -1.65 -17.81
C ALA A 47 -9.12 -1.53 -19.32
N PRO A 48 -8.58 -0.51 -20.02
CA PRO A 48 -8.77 -0.36 -21.46
C PRO A 48 -8.26 -1.57 -22.25
N TRP A 49 -7.18 -2.17 -21.77
CA TRP A 49 -6.63 -3.45 -22.24
C TRP A 49 -6.00 -4.24 -21.09
N LYS A 50 -5.71 -5.52 -21.31
CA LYS A 50 -5.29 -6.48 -20.24
C LYS A 50 -4.03 -6.06 -19.46
N GLN A 51 -3.16 -5.28 -20.08
CA GLN A 51 -1.89 -4.88 -19.48
C GLN A 51 -1.96 -3.58 -18.69
N LEU A 52 -3.04 -2.82 -18.78
CA LEU A 52 -3.18 -1.50 -18.14
C LEU A 52 -4.45 -1.43 -17.32
N LYS A 53 -4.32 -1.03 -16.06
CA LYS A 53 -5.43 -0.75 -15.16
C LYS A 53 -5.25 0.65 -14.57
N ILE A 54 -6.29 1.45 -14.62
CA ILE A 54 -6.38 2.77 -13.99
C ILE A 54 -7.43 2.66 -12.89
N SER A 55 -7.09 3.06 -11.67
CA SER A 55 -7.99 3.00 -10.54
C SER A 55 -8.12 4.37 -9.88
N ALA A 56 -9.29 4.66 -9.33
CA ALA A 56 -9.58 5.87 -8.57
C ALA A 56 -10.31 5.51 -7.29
N GLY A 57 -9.94 6.14 -6.18
CA GLY A 57 -10.53 5.90 -4.86
C GLY A 57 -9.47 5.62 -3.80
N GLN A 58 -9.94 5.15 -2.64
CA GLN A 58 -9.06 4.73 -1.55
C GLN A 58 -8.68 3.27 -1.72
N LYS A 59 -7.39 2.99 -1.78
CA LYS A 59 -6.88 1.61 -1.89
C LYS A 59 -5.49 1.46 -1.25
N GLN A 60 -5.11 0.21 -1.03
CA GLN A 60 -3.74 -0.16 -0.71
C GLN A 60 -2.79 0.36 -1.78
N THR A 61 -1.82 1.19 -1.38
CA THR A 61 -0.86 1.77 -2.34
C THR A 61 0.38 0.89 -2.49
N PHE A 62 0.86 0.82 -3.73
CA PHE A 62 2.10 0.10 -4.07
C PHE A 62 3.38 0.96 -3.86
N THR A 63 3.24 2.21 -3.42
CA THR A 63 4.38 3.11 -3.15
C THR A 63 5.00 2.90 -1.76
N ASN A 64 4.80 1.73 -1.17
CA ASN A 64 5.29 1.29 0.13
C ASN A 64 6.20 0.05 0.02
N THR A 65 6.53 -0.56 1.17
CA THR A 65 7.15 -1.88 1.24
C THR A 65 6.26 -2.94 0.61
N ARG A 66 6.82 -4.08 0.27
CA ARG A 66 6.03 -5.21 -0.24
C ARG A 66 5.08 -5.75 0.83
N GLN A 67 5.57 -5.88 2.07
CA GLN A 67 4.74 -6.40 3.15
C GLN A 67 3.52 -5.49 3.38
N MET A 68 3.70 -4.16 3.34
CA MET A 68 2.59 -3.22 3.48
C MET A 68 1.54 -3.31 2.35
N MET A 69 1.90 -3.88 1.20
CA MET A 69 0.94 -4.15 0.10
C MET A 69 0.16 -5.46 0.30
N MET A 70 0.62 -6.34 1.18
CA MET A 70 -0.07 -7.60 1.48
C MET A 70 -1.28 -7.33 2.38
N LEU A 71 -2.35 -8.09 2.16
CA LEU A 71 -3.46 -8.10 3.11
C LEU A 71 -3.06 -8.90 4.36
N ASP A 72 -3.70 -8.64 5.51
CA ASP A 72 -3.36 -9.25 6.80
C ASP A 72 -3.31 -10.78 6.74
N GLN A 73 -4.26 -11.41 6.04
CA GLN A 73 -4.26 -12.85 5.80
C GLN A 73 -3.08 -13.36 4.95
N GLY A 74 -2.41 -12.47 4.25
CA GLY A 74 -1.21 -12.77 3.44
C GLY A 74 0.09 -12.63 4.21
N LEU A 75 0.08 -12.07 5.41
CA LEU A 75 1.25 -11.85 6.25
C LEU A 75 1.70 -13.16 6.93
N ALA A 76 2.99 -13.20 7.33
CA ALA A 76 3.56 -14.37 8.01
C ALA A 76 2.89 -14.68 9.35
N PHE A 77 2.55 -13.63 10.10
CA PHE A 77 2.04 -13.68 11.48
C PHE A 77 0.71 -12.92 11.66
N GLY A 78 0.01 -12.59 10.57
CA GLY A 78 -1.25 -11.84 10.63
C GLY A 78 -1.09 -10.34 10.91
N GLU A 79 0.12 -9.87 11.18
CA GLU A 79 0.42 -8.47 11.46
C GLU A 79 1.60 -7.95 10.64
N HIS A 80 1.59 -6.65 10.34
CA HIS A 80 2.71 -5.95 9.73
C HIS A 80 3.90 -5.85 10.67
N SER A 81 5.10 -5.91 10.11
CA SER A 81 6.34 -5.75 10.88
C SER A 81 6.44 -4.36 11.52
N LEU A 82 7.28 -4.25 12.57
CA LEU A 82 7.57 -2.96 13.17
C LEU A 82 8.16 -1.97 12.14
N MET A 83 8.96 -2.46 11.20
CA MET A 83 9.51 -1.63 10.12
C MET A 83 8.39 -1.03 9.28
N ASP A 84 7.42 -1.83 8.82
CA ASP A 84 6.32 -1.34 8.00
C ASP A 84 5.51 -0.28 8.73
N ARG A 85 5.15 -0.53 9.99
CA ARG A 85 4.39 0.41 10.83
C ARG A 85 5.16 1.71 11.11
N THR A 86 6.49 1.66 11.11
CA THR A 86 7.34 2.84 11.29
C THR A 86 7.31 3.76 10.06
N PHE A 87 7.11 3.21 8.86
CA PHE A 87 7.17 3.98 7.61
C PHE A 87 5.82 4.13 6.90
N SER A 88 4.75 3.51 7.40
CA SER A 88 3.40 3.68 6.89
C SER A 88 2.40 3.28 7.98
N ARG A 89 1.36 4.10 8.17
CA ARG A 89 0.33 3.84 9.17
C ARG A 89 -0.62 2.73 8.73
N THR A 90 -1.13 2.83 7.51
CA THR A 90 -2.19 1.94 7.01
C THR A 90 -1.91 1.36 5.62
N GLY A 91 -0.92 1.90 4.92
CA GLY A 91 -0.61 1.55 3.54
C GLY A 91 -1.69 1.96 2.52
N ARG A 92 -2.72 2.67 2.93
CA ARG A 92 -3.84 3.07 2.08
C ARG A 92 -3.85 4.55 1.82
N GLU A 93 -4.22 4.93 0.59
CA GLU A 93 -4.27 6.31 0.13
C GLU A 93 -5.50 6.54 -0.76
N LEU A 94 -6.06 7.72 -0.70
CA LEU A 94 -7.07 8.20 -1.65
C LEU A 94 -6.38 8.84 -2.85
N GLY A 95 -6.69 8.40 -4.07
CA GLY A 95 -6.06 8.98 -5.25
C GLY A 95 -6.33 8.28 -6.57
N LEU A 96 -5.44 8.52 -7.53
CA LEU A 96 -5.41 7.91 -8.85
C LEU A 96 -4.19 7.00 -8.96
N PHE A 97 -4.41 5.81 -9.51
CA PHE A 97 -3.39 4.77 -9.63
C PHE A 97 -3.39 4.23 -11.07
N VAL A 98 -2.21 4.08 -11.64
CA VAL A 98 -1.99 3.45 -12.94
C VAL A 98 -1.09 2.25 -12.74
N GLU A 99 -1.54 1.09 -13.15
CA GLU A 99 -0.82 -0.18 -12.98
C GLU A 99 -0.70 -0.90 -14.33
N SER A 100 0.47 -1.46 -14.58
CA SER A 100 0.72 -2.23 -15.81
C SER A 100 1.47 -3.50 -15.50
N ARG A 101 1.00 -4.64 -16.05
CA ARG A 101 1.66 -5.94 -15.97
C ARG A 101 2.10 -6.39 -17.37
N LEU A 102 3.39 -6.53 -17.54
CA LEU A 102 4.03 -6.81 -18.82
C LEU A 102 4.88 -8.07 -18.74
N SER A 103 5.06 -8.77 -19.88
CA SER A 103 6.00 -9.88 -20.01
C SER A 103 6.84 -9.74 -21.25
N LEU A 104 8.13 -10.05 -21.14
CA LEU A 104 9.08 -10.13 -22.24
C LEU A 104 9.78 -11.50 -22.19
N GLY A 105 9.27 -12.43 -22.96
CA GLY A 105 9.68 -13.84 -22.86
C GLY A 105 9.37 -14.41 -21.48
N LYS A 106 10.39 -14.81 -20.72
CA LYS A 106 10.24 -15.31 -19.34
C LYS A 106 10.26 -14.21 -18.28
N LEU A 107 10.71 -13.00 -18.64
CA LEU A 107 10.78 -11.88 -17.71
C LEU A 107 9.38 -11.28 -17.52
N GLY A 108 8.99 -11.05 -16.28
CA GLY A 108 7.79 -10.31 -15.91
C GLY A 108 8.12 -8.95 -15.33
N PHE A 109 7.20 -8.00 -15.49
CA PHE A 109 7.31 -6.65 -14.93
C PHE A 109 5.94 -6.21 -14.43
N ASP A 110 5.90 -5.67 -13.21
CA ASP A 110 4.81 -4.83 -12.74
C ASP A 110 5.32 -3.40 -12.60
N LEU A 111 4.58 -2.47 -13.17
CA LEU A 111 4.86 -1.04 -13.13
C LEU A 111 3.66 -0.34 -12.51
N GLY A 112 3.90 0.59 -11.63
CA GLY A 112 2.87 1.39 -11.01
C GLY A 112 3.27 2.85 -10.89
N ALA A 113 2.31 3.75 -11.08
CA ALA A 113 2.41 5.17 -10.76
C ALA A 113 1.15 5.62 -10.04
N ALA A 114 1.28 6.52 -9.06
CA ALA A 114 0.16 7.02 -8.29
C ALA A 114 0.32 8.51 -7.98
N VAL A 115 -0.84 9.19 -7.93
CA VAL A 115 -0.98 10.52 -7.37
C VAL A 115 -2.11 10.43 -6.34
N THR A 116 -1.79 10.73 -5.08
CA THR A 116 -2.70 10.56 -3.95
C THR A 116 -2.75 11.83 -3.08
N SER A 117 -3.70 11.90 -2.16
CA SER A 117 -3.79 13.00 -1.19
C SER A 117 -2.54 13.10 -0.32
N GLY A 118 -1.88 11.98 -0.03
CA GLY A 118 -0.72 11.95 0.86
C GLY A 118 -1.06 11.85 2.35
N ASP A 119 -2.34 11.80 2.69
CA ASP A 119 -2.87 11.90 4.05
C ASP A 119 -3.19 10.54 4.67
N GLY A 120 -2.96 9.46 3.93
CA GLY A 120 -3.31 8.12 4.36
C GLY A 120 -4.78 7.79 4.17
N ARG A 121 -5.31 6.96 5.08
CA ARG A 121 -6.68 6.44 5.02
C ARG A 121 -7.70 7.43 5.58
N ASN A 122 -8.87 7.51 4.94
CA ASN A 122 -10.06 8.25 5.42
C ASN A 122 -9.86 9.78 5.53
N SER A 123 -8.95 10.33 4.75
CA SER A 123 -8.68 11.77 4.68
C SER A 123 -9.60 12.41 3.65
N PHE A 124 -10.91 12.39 3.89
CA PHE A 124 -11.92 12.97 3.02
C PHE A 124 -13.20 13.34 3.78
N GLY A 125 -13.93 14.31 3.22
CA GLY A 125 -15.21 14.76 3.75
C GLY A 125 -15.09 15.59 5.03
N SER A 126 -16.24 16.03 5.56
CA SER A 126 -16.32 16.92 6.71
C SER A 126 -15.89 16.29 8.04
N SER A 127 -15.77 14.97 8.08
CA SER A 127 -15.32 14.22 9.27
C SER A 127 -13.85 13.82 9.20
N SER A 128 -13.12 14.27 8.17
CA SER A 128 -11.69 14.04 8.08
C SER A 128 -10.98 14.65 9.28
N THR A 129 -10.09 13.89 9.90
CA THR A 129 -9.22 14.37 10.99
C THR A 129 -7.97 15.05 10.45
N ASP A 130 -7.76 15.01 9.13
CA ASP A 130 -6.64 15.64 8.47
C ASP A 130 -7.12 16.87 7.69
N PRO A 131 -6.82 18.10 8.15
CA PRO A 131 -7.25 19.32 7.48
C PRO A 131 -6.33 19.65 6.33
N ASP A 132 -6.17 18.95 5.33
CA ASP A 132 -5.47 19.25 4.06
C ASP A 132 -4.63 20.56 4.10
N LEU A 133 -3.52 20.51 4.83
CA LEU A 133 -2.55 21.62 4.95
C LEU A 133 -1.32 21.42 4.07
N GLY A 134 -1.23 20.29 3.37
CA GLY A 134 -0.13 19.93 2.49
C GLY A 134 -0.53 19.83 1.04
N GLY A 135 0.34 19.21 0.27
CA GLY A 135 0.16 18.96 -1.16
C GLY A 135 -0.19 17.52 -1.47
N LEU A 136 -0.02 17.15 -2.73
CA LEU A 136 -0.23 15.79 -3.19
C LEU A 136 1.03 14.94 -2.97
N LYS A 137 0.80 13.63 -2.84
CA LYS A 137 1.86 12.62 -2.86
C LYS A 137 1.95 12.00 -4.24
N TYR A 138 3.16 11.93 -4.74
CA TYR A 138 3.50 11.30 -6.02
C TYR A 138 4.35 10.09 -5.75
N GLY A 139 4.09 9.00 -6.45
CA GLY A 139 4.90 7.81 -6.25
C GLY A 139 4.82 6.82 -7.40
N GLY A 140 5.75 5.87 -7.39
CA GLY A 140 5.80 4.80 -8.36
C GLY A 140 6.50 3.58 -7.82
N ARG A 141 6.26 2.44 -8.47
CA ARG A 141 6.89 1.17 -8.18
C ARG A 141 7.23 0.42 -9.46
N VAL A 142 8.37 -0.24 -9.44
CA VAL A 142 8.76 -1.23 -10.43
C VAL A 142 9.01 -2.54 -9.71
N THR A 143 8.45 -3.63 -10.21
CA THR A 143 8.78 -4.99 -9.77
C THR A 143 9.20 -5.81 -10.98
N VAL A 144 10.33 -6.48 -10.87
CA VAL A 144 10.87 -7.38 -11.90
C VAL A 144 10.76 -8.82 -11.41
N TYR A 145 10.30 -9.70 -12.29
CA TYR A 145 10.19 -11.14 -12.07
C TYR A 145 11.15 -11.88 -13.01
N PRO A 146 12.44 -12.03 -12.64
CA PRO A 146 13.45 -12.60 -13.53
C PRO A 146 13.25 -14.08 -13.83
N LEU A 147 12.50 -14.79 -12.99
CA LEU A 147 12.18 -16.22 -13.15
C LEU A 147 10.72 -16.43 -13.59
N GLY A 148 10.09 -15.40 -14.14
CA GLY A 148 8.66 -15.38 -14.49
C GLY A 148 7.75 -15.11 -13.30
N PHE A 149 6.49 -14.80 -13.59
CA PHE A 149 5.48 -14.53 -12.58
C PHE A 149 5.27 -15.72 -11.64
N PHE A 150 4.89 -15.43 -10.42
CA PHE A 150 4.42 -16.42 -9.46
C PHE A 150 3.10 -17.05 -9.94
N THR A 151 2.73 -18.19 -9.39
CA THR A 151 1.39 -18.71 -9.50
C THR A 151 0.40 -17.68 -8.98
N SER A 152 -0.72 -17.50 -9.64
CA SER A 152 -1.65 -16.37 -9.44
C SER A 152 -1.89 -16.04 -7.97
N GLY A 153 -1.60 -14.79 -7.58
CA GLY A 153 -1.77 -14.25 -6.24
C GLY A 153 -0.66 -14.60 -5.23
N ASN A 154 0.24 -15.54 -5.55
CA ASN A 154 1.28 -15.98 -4.60
C ASN A 154 2.36 -14.90 -4.34
N GLU A 155 2.48 -13.89 -5.20
CA GLU A 155 3.34 -12.72 -4.97
C GLU A 155 2.79 -11.74 -3.91
N MET A 156 1.50 -11.85 -3.56
CA MET A 156 0.81 -10.98 -2.63
C MET A 156 0.61 -11.61 -1.24
N VAL A 157 1.23 -12.75 -0.99
CA VAL A 157 1.25 -13.42 0.32
C VAL A 157 2.69 -13.74 0.71
N PHE A 158 2.98 -13.84 2.01
CA PHE A 158 4.34 -14.18 2.46
C PHE A 158 4.63 -15.66 2.26
N ASN A 159 3.77 -16.53 2.78
CA ASN A 159 4.00 -17.96 2.79
C ASN A 159 3.77 -18.61 1.42
N ASP A 160 4.58 -19.61 1.07
CA ASP A 160 4.44 -20.39 -0.18
C ASP A 160 3.56 -21.64 0.06
N PHE A 161 2.29 -21.44 0.44
CA PHE A 161 1.36 -22.55 0.69
C PHE A 161 1.02 -23.35 -0.57
N ILE A 162 1.03 -22.69 -1.74
CA ILE A 162 0.81 -23.39 -3.02
C ILE A 162 2.03 -24.14 -3.54
N ARG A 163 3.19 -23.99 -2.85
CA ARG A 163 4.43 -24.70 -3.13
C ARG A 163 4.89 -24.55 -4.57
N GLU A 164 5.36 -23.33 -4.93
CA GLU A 164 5.87 -23.03 -6.27
C GLU A 164 6.78 -24.15 -6.78
N LYS A 165 6.39 -24.78 -7.89
CA LYS A 165 7.09 -25.92 -8.45
C LYS A 165 8.48 -25.61 -9.01
N SER A 166 8.73 -24.35 -9.34
CA SER A 166 10.02 -23.82 -9.77
C SER A 166 10.36 -22.58 -8.94
N PRO A 167 11.66 -22.27 -8.74
CA PRO A 167 12.06 -21.05 -8.06
C PRO A 167 11.40 -19.82 -8.68
N LYS A 168 10.88 -18.94 -7.83
CA LYS A 168 10.29 -17.66 -8.21
C LYS A 168 10.96 -16.54 -7.45
N LEU A 169 11.16 -15.42 -8.10
CA LEU A 169 11.82 -14.25 -7.55
C LEU A 169 11.11 -12.99 -8.04
N ALA A 170 10.79 -12.11 -7.10
CA ALA A 170 10.39 -10.73 -7.38
C ALA A 170 11.40 -9.78 -6.73
N ILE A 171 11.84 -8.79 -7.47
CA ILE A 171 12.70 -7.70 -6.99
C ILE A 171 11.92 -6.42 -7.25
N GLY A 172 11.61 -5.68 -6.18
CA GLY A 172 10.81 -4.47 -6.23
C GLY A 172 11.57 -3.25 -5.74
N ALA A 173 11.23 -2.09 -6.28
CA ALA A 173 11.61 -0.80 -5.74
C ALA A 173 10.45 0.18 -5.89
N ALA A 174 10.20 0.98 -4.86
CA ALA A 174 9.20 2.04 -4.90
C ALA A 174 9.80 3.34 -4.36
N TYR A 175 9.33 4.45 -4.91
CA TYR A 175 9.66 5.78 -4.45
C TYR A 175 8.39 6.60 -4.31
N SER A 176 8.32 7.42 -3.26
CA SER A 176 7.26 8.42 -3.10
C SER A 176 7.80 9.74 -2.59
N TYR A 177 7.12 10.81 -2.98
CA TYR A 177 7.36 12.17 -2.58
C TYR A 177 6.04 12.78 -2.14
N ASN A 178 5.93 13.15 -0.87
CA ASN A 178 4.75 13.75 -0.27
C ASN A 178 5.05 15.20 0.09
N VAL A 179 4.28 16.13 -0.48
CA VAL A 179 4.49 17.56 -0.33
C VAL A 179 3.84 18.02 0.98
N GLY A 180 4.63 18.59 1.88
CA GLY A 180 4.14 19.20 3.09
C GLY A 180 3.55 18.20 4.10
N ALA A 181 4.25 17.10 4.40
CA ALA A 181 3.80 16.09 5.36
C ALA A 181 4.26 16.41 6.79
N SER A 182 3.33 16.45 7.73
CA SER A 182 3.60 16.73 9.16
C SER A 182 3.41 15.52 10.08
N ASN A 183 3.25 14.32 9.53
CA ASN A 183 3.20 13.08 10.28
C ASN A 183 4.56 12.37 10.26
N MET A 184 4.96 11.76 11.39
CA MET A 184 6.25 11.09 11.54
C MET A 184 6.46 9.92 10.55
N VAL A 185 5.38 9.32 10.07
CA VAL A 185 5.44 8.25 9.04
C VAL A 185 5.33 8.79 7.61
N GLY A 186 5.24 10.13 7.44
CA GLY A 186 5.10 10.78 6.15
C GLY A 186 3.75 10.56 5.46
N GLU A 187 2.70 10.30 6.24
CA GLU A 187 1.32 10.16 5.80
C GLU A 187 0.45 11.09 6.64
N GLY A 188 -0.14 12.11 6.00
CA GLY A 188 -1.00 13.07 6.68
C GLY A 188 -0.28 14.29 7.25
N HIS A 189 -1.11 15.17 7.76
CA HIS A 189 -0.75 16.48 8.28
C HIS A 189 -1.29 16.58 9.72
N ASN A 190 -0.68 17.20 10.67
CA ASN A 190 -1.16 17.46 12.04
C ASN A 190 -0.51 16.74 13.22
N ASP A 191 0.37 15.80 13.06
CA ASP A 191 1.06 15.20 14.22
C ASP A 191 1.97 16.24 14.89
N PHE A 192 2.55 17.14 14.09
CA PHE A 192 3.31 18.29 14.56
C PHE A 192 3.08 19.49 13.64
N GLN A 193 3.18 20.71 14.21
CA GLN A 193 3.07 21.94 13.46
C GLN A 193 4.43 22.62 13.37
N MET A 194 4.82 22.99 12.16
CA MET A 194 6.00 23.80 11.88
C MET A 194 5.55 25.11 11.25
N TYR A 195 6.30 26.17 11.55
CA TYR A 195 6.01 27.50 11.05
C TYR A 195 7.26 28.12 10.44
N ASP A 196 7.08 28.84 9.37
CA ASP A 196 8.10 29.67 8.79
C ASP A 196 8.43 30.91 9.66
N LYS A 197 9.34 31.75 9.21
CA LYS A 197 9.75 32.95 9.95
C LYS A 197 8.63 34.01 10.04
N GLU A 198 7.67 33.94 9.17
CA GLU A 198 6.50 34.81 9.08
C GLU A 198 5.31 34.29 9.92
N GLY A 199 5.44 33.06 10.47
CA GLY A 199 4.42 32.41 11.31
C GLY A 199 3.34 31.68 10.49
N ALA A 200 3.56 31.47 9.20
CA ALA A 200 2.69 30.61 8.40
C ALA A 200 3.09 29.14 8.55
N ALA A 201 2.13 28.22 8.38
CA ALA A 201 2.40 26.78 8.44
C ALA A 201 3.39 26.38 7.32
N ASP A 202 4.45 25.70 7.71
CA ASP A 202 5.51 25.23 6.81
C ASP A 202 5.87 23.79 7.16
N TYR A 203 5.47 22.85 6.32
CA TYR A 203 5.65 21.42 6.55
C TYR A 203 6.73 20.85 5.63
N PRO A 204 7.56 19.92 6.12
CA PRO A 204 8.61 19.32 5.31
C PRO A 204 8.03 18.43 4.21
N ASP A 205 8.74 18.39 3.09
CA ASP A 205 8.51 17.38 2.06
C ASP A 205 9.08 16.04 2.51
N TYR A 206 8.27 15.00 2.42
CA TYR A 206 8.65 13.65 2.84
C TYR A 206 8.97 12.77 1.65
N ARG A 207 10.16 12.20 1.64
CA ARG A 207 10.66 11.29 0.59
C ARG A 207 10.88 9.92 1.17
N LYS A 208 10.34 8.91 0.50
CA LYS A 208 10.47 7.51 0.91
C LYS A 208 10.91 6.65 -0.27
N LEU A 209 12.00 5.90 -0.07
CA LEU A 209 12.48 4.87 -0.97
C LEU A 209 12.33 3.51 -0.28
N SER A 210 11.69 2.56 -0.92
CA SER A 210 11.68 1.17 -0.49
C SER A 210 12.23 0.26 -1.57
N ALA A 211 12.91 -0.81 -1.15
CA ALA A 211 13.35 -1.88 -2.02
C ALA A 211 13.04 -3.22 -1.36
N ASP A 212 12.68 -4.21 -2.15
CA ASP A 212 12.29 -5.52 -1.64
C ASP A 212 12.71 -6.68 -2.56
N LEU A 213 12.82 -7.85 -1.94
CA LEU A 213 13.05 -9.10 -2.61
C LEU A 213 12.14 -10.16 -2.01
N LEU A 214 11.34 -10.83 -2.83
CA LEU A 214 10.55 -11.99 -2.44
C LEU A 214 11.00 -13.20 -3.25
N PHE A 215 11.47 -14.24 -2.57
CA PHE A 215 11.82 -15.53 -3.17
C PHE A 215 10.91 -16.62 -2.63
N LYS A 216 10.45 -17.53 -3.53
CA LYS A 216 9.65 -18.69 -3.14
C LYS A 216 10.04 -19.93 -3.95
N TRP A 217 10.04 -21.05 -3.28
CA TRP A 217 10.26 -22.34 -3.90
C TRP A 217 9.84 -23.49 -2.98
N ASN A 218 8.95 -24.34 -3.45
CA ASN A 218 8.57 -25.62 -2.84
C ASN A 218 8.21 -25.54 -1.35
N GLY A 219 7.50 -24.47 -0.96
CA GLY A 219 7.06 -24.21 0.41
C GLY A 219 8.02 -23.31 1.20
N PHE A 220 9.21 -23.01 0.69
CA PHE A 220 10.11 -22.04 1.28
C PHE A 220 9.79 -20.63 0.79
N SER A 221 9.82 -19.65 1.70
CA SER A 221 9.66 -18.23 1.40
C SER A 221 10.73 -17.40 2.10
N LEU A 222 11.23 -16.39 1.40
CA LEU A 222 12.15 -15.38 1.93
C LEU A 222 11.68 -14.01 1.45
N LEU A 223 11.42 -13.09 2.38
CA LEU A 223 11.20 -11.67 2.11
C LEU A 223 12.32 -10.86 2.76
N ALA A 224 12.93 -9.99 1.98
CA ALA A 224 13.88 -8.99 2.46
C ALA A 224 13.42 -7.61 2.00
N GLU A 225 13.47 -6.63 2.89
CA GLU A 225 13.00 -5.27 2.63
C GLU A 225 13.98 -4.24 3.19
N TYR A 226 14.07 -3.12 2.51
CA TYR A 226 14.82 -1.95 2.90
C TYR A 226 13.96 -0.71 2.72
N VAL A 227 13.99 0.19 3.69
CA VAL A 227 13.32 1.49 3.61
C VAL A 227 14.28 2.58 4.03
N ASN A 228 14.26 3.67 3.29
CA ASN A 228 14.89 4.93 3.66
C ASN A 228 13.89 6.05 3.49
N ALA A 229 13.73 6.87 4.51
CA ALA A 229 12.85 8.02 4.47
C ALA A 229 13.58 9.27 4.98
N THR A 230 13.27 10.41 4.37
CA THR A 230 13.81 11.72 4.74
C THR A 230 12.71 12.77 4.68
N ALA A 231 12.67 13.64 5.67
CA ALA A 231 11.85 14.85 5.67
C ALA A 231 12.79 16.05 5.50
N ASN A 232 12.53 16.89 4.51
CA ASN A 232 13.29 18.10 4.22
C ASN A 232 12.31 19.28 4.16
N GLY A 233 12.55 20.26 4.99
CA GLY A 233 11.91 21.58 5.00
C GLY A 233 12.93 22.67 4.82
#